data_6d6b3275be5ea36f97dcc69fd37c6364
#
_entry.id   6d6b3275be5ea36f97dcc69fd37c6364
#
_cell.length_a   1.000
_cell.length_b   1.000
_cell.length_c   1.000
_cell.angle_alpha   90.00
_cell.angle_beta   90.00
_cell.angle_gamma   90.00
#
_symmetry.space_group_name_H-M   'P 1'
#
loop_
_entity.id
_entity.type
_entity.pdbx_description
1 polymer ?
#
loop_
_entity_poly.entity_id
_entity_poly.type
_entity_poly.pdbx_seq_one_letter_code
_entity_poly.pdbx_strand_id
1 'polypeptide(L)'
;MSDVLPGDERERLLKAARETMARAYAPYSKFLVGAAILTELGEVFTGCNVENASYGLTMCAERTAIFSAVAHSGAENVRIRAIAVTTPEDVACSPCGACRQVIYEFGSSAVVLFRSHEGWKEARIRDLLPEGFLLL
;
A
#
# COMPACT_ATOMS: atom_id res chain seq x y z
N MET A 1 -0.03 -18.26 15.64
CA MET A 1 -0.37 -16.95 15.31
C MET A 1 -0.44 -16.74 13.80
N SER A 2 -1.38 -16.06 13.40
CA SER A 2 -1.69 -15.97 11.98
C SER A 2 -1.30 -14.60 11.42
N ASP A 3 -0.69 -14.60 10.24
CA ASP A 3 -0.47 -13.39 9.47
C ASP A 3 -1.60 -13.14 8.48
N VAL A 4 -2.62 -14.01 8.50
CA VAL A 4 -3.73 -13.93 7.57
C VAL A 4 -4.70 -12.85 8.04
N LEU A 5 -5.06 -11.96 7.12
CA LEU A 5 -6.06 -10.94 7.40
C LEU A 5 -7.44 -11.58 7.52
N PRO A 6 -8.27 -11.12 8.47
CA PRO A 6 -9.67 -11.51 8.47
C PRO A 6 -10.32 -11.22 7.13
N GLY A 7 -11.23 -12.11 6.70
CA GLY A 7 -11.82 -12.01 5.37
C GLY A 7 -12.53 -10.69 5.11
N ASP A 8 -13.22 -10.15 6.11
CA ASP A 8 -13.92 -8.89 5.97
C ASP A 8 -12.95 -7.71 5.80
N GLU A 9 -11.83 -7.72 6.52
CA GLU A 9 -10.80 -6.69 6.39
C GLU A 9 -10.13 -6.78 5.02
N ARG A 10 -9.83 -7.99 4.58
CA ARG A 10 -9.24 -8.23 3.28
C ARG A 10 -10.13 -7.69 2.16
N GLU A 11 -11.42 -8.02 2.19
CA GLU A 11 -12.37 -7.58 1.17
C GLU A 11 -12.54 -6.07 1.19
N ARG A 12 -12.59 -5.48 2.38
CA ARG A 12 -12.71 -4.04 2.53
C ARG A 12 -11.52 -3.30 1.90
N LEU A 13 -10.32 -3.80 2.16
CA LEU A 13 -9.10 -3.20 1.60
C LEU A 13 -9.04 -3.36 0.10
N LEU A 14 -9.32 -4.55 -0.41
CA LEU A 14 -9.27 -4.78 -1.86
C LEU A 14 -10.29 -3.92 -2.59
N LYS A 15 -11.49 -3.80 -2.03
CA LYS A 15 -12.53 -2.97 -2.64
C LYS A 15 -12.11 -1.52 -2.70
N ALA A 16 -11.61 -0.99 -1.58
CA ALA A 16 -11.16 0.40 -1.51
C ALA A 16 -10.00 0.67 -2.47
N ALA A 17 -9.05 -0.24 -2.54
CA ALA A 17 -7.90 -0.09 -3.45
C ALA A 17 -8.34 -0.11 -4.91
N ARG A 18 -9.27 -1.01 -5.26
CA ARG A 18 -9.76 -1.08 -6.64
C ARG A 18 -10.54 0.16 -7.04
N GLU A 19 -11.32 0.71 -6.13
CA GLU A 19 -12.09 1.92 -6.42
C GLU A 19 -11.18 3.10 -6.67
N THR A 20 -10.15 3.27 -5.85
CA THR A 20 -9.25 4.41 -6.04
C THR A 20 -8.29 4.20 -7.22
N MET A 21 -8.02 2.96 -7.60
CA MET A 21 -7.18 2.64 -8.75
C MET A 21 -7.69 3.32 -10.02
N ALA A 22 -9.01 3.42 -10.17
CA ALA A 22 -9.60 4.05 -11.35
C ALA A 22 -9.26 5.53 -11.46
N ARG A 23 -8.79 6.16 -10.39
CA ARG A 23 -8.44 7.58 -10.38
C ARG A 23 -6.96 7.83 -10.62
N ALA A 24 -6.17 6.79 -10.85
CA ALA A 24 -4.72 6.93 -11.05
C ALA A 24 -4.43 7.81 -12.26
N TYR A 25 -3.35 8.58 -12.13
CA TYR A 25 -2.88 9.41 -13.24
C TYR A 25 -1.65 8.72 -13.82
N ALA A 26 -1.85 7.97 -14.88
CA ALA A 26 -0.80 7.15 -15.49
C ALA A 26 -0.76 7.31 -17.00
N PRO A 27 -0.56 8.58 -17.52
CA PRO A 27 -0.60 8.80 -18.96
C PRO A 27 0.59 8.21 -19.69
N TYR A 28 1.69 7.94 -19.01
CA TYR A 28 2.92 7.46 -19.64
C TYR A 28 2.98 5.95 -19.67
N SER A 29 2.81 5.30 -18.51
CA SER A 29 2.89 3.83 -18.43
C SER A 29 1.58 3.15 -18.78
N LYS A 30 0.45 3.84 -18.61
CA LYS A 30 -0.88 3.28 -18.73
C LYS A 30 -1.17 2.21 -17.68
N PHE A 31 -0.32 2.10 -16.66
CA PHE A 31 -0.46 1.09 -15.62
C PHE A 31 -1.00 1.72 -14.35
N LEU A 32 -2.28 1.50 -14.08
CA LEU A 32 -2.98 2.08 -12.93
C LEU A 32 -2.79 1.18 -11.72
N VAL A 33 -2.43 1.77 -10.59
CA VAL A 33 -2.26 1.04 -9.33
C VAL A 33 -3.09 1.72 -8.26
N GLY A 34 -3.77 0.92 -7.46
CA GLY A 34 -4.51 1.42 -6.31
C GLY A 34 -3.96 0.80 -5.04
N ALA A 35 -4.04 1.55 -3.96
CA ALA A 35 -3.62 1.05 -2.65
C ALA A 35 -4.61 1.51 -1.59
N ALA A 36 -4.77 0.69 -0.55
CA ALA A 36 -5.57 1.04 0.61
C ALA A 36 -4.84 0.57 1.84
N ILE A 37 -4.77 1.44 2.85
CA ILE A 37 -4.19 1.06 4.14
C ILE A 37 -5.30 0.97 5.17
N LEU A 38 -5.13 0.04 6.11
CA LEU A 38 -5.97 -0.08 7.30
C LEU A 38 -5.10 0.25 8.49
N THR A 39 -5.51 1.23 9.28
CA THR A 39 -4.76 1.59 10.48
C THR A 39 -5.23 0.77 11.68
N GLU A 40 -4.45 0.79 12.75
CA GLU A 40 -4.84 0.09 13.97
C GLU A 40 -6.06 0.70 14.65
N LEU A 41 -6.40 1.94 14.28
CA LEU A 41 -7.65 2.57 14.75
C LEU A 41 -8.85 2.16 13.89
N GLY A 42 -8.64 1.34 12.87
CA GLY A 42 -9.73 0.85 12.03
C GLY A 42 -10.10 1.75 10.87
N GLU A 43 -9.30 2.78 10.60
CA GLU A 43 -9.56 3.70 9.49
C GLU A 43 -8.90 3.20 8.21
N VAL A 44 -9.54 3.48 7.07
CA VAL A 44 -9.01 3.11 5.76
C VAL A 44 -8.70 4.39 5.00
N PHE A 45 -7.48 4.46 4.43
CA PHE A 45 -7.06 5.54 3.57
C PHE A 45 -6.60 4.95 2.24
N THR A 46 -6.83 5.67 1.15
CA THR A 46 -6.56 5.16 -0.18
C THR A 46 -5.61 6.06 -0.95
N GLY A 47 -4.97 5.50 -1.95
CA GLY A 47 -4.10 6.23 -2.84
C GLY A 47 -4.00 5.53 -4.19
N CYS A 48 -3.55 6.28 -5.18
CA CYS A 48 -3.30 5.77 -6.51
C CYS A 48 -1.98 6.33 -7.01
N ASN A 49 -1.42 5.72 -8.05
CA ASN A 49 -0.17 6.24 -8.58
C ASN A 49 -0.43 7.53 -9.38
N VAL A 50 0.51 8.45 -9.28
CA VAL A 50 0.46 9.76 -9.94
C VAL A 50 1.77 9.96 -10.65
N GLU A 51 1.73 9.86 -11.98
CA GLU A 51 2.93 9.97 -12.81
C GLU A 51 3.23 11.42 -13.13
N ASN A 52 4.44 11.65 -13.60
CA ASN A 52 4.91 12.99 -13.92
C ASN A 52 5.83 12.89 -15.14
N ALA A 53 5.83 13.95 -15.96
CA ALA A 53 6.76 14.03 -17.09
C ALA A 53 8.21 13.93 -16.60
N SER A 54 8.48 14.43 -15.40
CA SER A 54 9.76 14.20 -14.72
C SER A 54 9.61 12.89 -13.96
N TYR A 55 10.13 11.80 -14.51
CA TYR A 55 9.88 10.45 -14.00
C TYR A 55 10.24 10.29 -12.51
N GLY A 56 11.28 10.96 -12.07
CA GLY A 56 11.70 10.87 -10.67
C GLY A 56 10.68 11.45 -9.70
N LEU A 57 9.70 12.20 -10.17
CA LEU A 57 8.65 12.76 -9.32
C LEU A 57 7.39 11.91 -9.29
N THR A 58 7.34 10.81 -10.05
CA THR A 58 6.22 9.89 -10.02
C THR A 58 6.06 9.29 -8.62
N MET A 59 4.82 9.24 -8.14
CA MET A 59 4.55 8.72 -6.81
C MET A 59 3.71 7.45 -6.90
N CYS A 60 4.12 6.43 -6.16
CA CYS A 60 3.42 5.16 -6.11
C CYS A 60 2.15 5.25 -5.29
N ALA A 61 1.19 4.37 -5.59
CA ALA A 61 -0.11 4.34 -4.91
C ALA A 61 0.03 4.17 -3.39
N GLU A 62 0.94 3.30 -2.96
CA GLU A 62 1.13 3.01 -1.55
C GLU A 62 1.53 4.26 -0.78
N ARG A 63 2.47 5.03 -1.33
CA ARG A 63 2.93 6.24 -0.64
C ARG A 63 1.87 7.33 -0.65
N THR A 64 1.09 7.46 -1.73
CA THR A 64 0.00 8.44 -1.73
C THR A 64 -1.03 8.09 -0.66
N ALA A 65 -1.32 6.80 -0.46
CA ALA A 65 -2.24 6.37 0.59
C ALA A 65 -1.71 6.73 1.99
N ILE A 66 -0.44 6.45 2.23
CA ILE A 66 0.18 6.71 3.54
C ILE A 66 0.28 8.20 3.80
N PHE A 67 0.71 8.98 2.81
CA PHE A 67 0.84 10.43 2.96
C PHE A 67 -0.52 11.09 3.19
N SER A 68 -1.56 10.58 2.52
CA SER A 68 -2.92 11.04 2.75
C SER A 68 -3.37 10.81 4.19
N ALA A 69 -3.07 9.63 4.72
CA ALA A 69 -3.40 9.30 6.10
C ALA A 69 -2.68 10.24 7.08
N VAL A 70 -1.41 10.50 6.85
CA VAL A 70 -0.62 11.39 7.71
C VAL A 70 -1.19 12.80 7.66
N ALA A 71 -1.52 13.28 6.47
CA ALA A 71 -2.09 14.62 6.32
C ALA A 71 -3.45 14.76 7.00
N HIS A 72 -4.23 13.68 6.97
CA HIS A 72 -5.59 13.71 7.56
C HIS A 72 -5.58 13.56 9.08
N SER A 73 -4.75 12.64 9.59
CA SER A 73 -4.86 12.21 11.00
C SER A 73 -3.68 12.61 11.88
N GLY A 74 -2.59 13.08 11.27
CA GLY A 74 -1.34 13.28 11.99
C GLY A 74 -0.55 11.99 12.11
N ALA A 75 0.77 12.07 12.01
CA ALA A 75 1.64 10.89 11.98
C ALA A 75 1.48 10.03 13.23
N GLU A 76 1.23 10.65 14.37
CA GLU A 76 1.09 9.92 15.64
C GLU A 76 -0.13 8.98 15.64
N ASN A 77 -1.09 9.22 14.76
CA ASN A 77 -2.30 8.43 14.68
C ASN A 77 -2.28 7.44 13.49
N VAL A 78 -1.17 7.38 12.76
CA VAL A 78 -1.05 6.48 11.62
C VAL A 78 -0.11 5.34 11.97
N ARG A 79 -0.73 4.21 12.33
CA ARG A 79 0.00 2.96 12.55
C ARG A 79 -0.64 1.94 11.61
N ILE A 80 0.10 1.50 10.62
CA ILE A 80 -0.46 0.63 9.58
C ILE A 80 -0.55 -0.80 10.09
N ARG A 81 -1.76 -1.35 10.06
CA ARG A 81 -2.00 -2.75 10.34
C ARG A 81 -1.87 -3.58 9.07
N ALA A 82 -2.40 -3.07 7.95
CA ALA A 82 -2.37 -3.79 6.68
C ALA A 82 -2.43 -2.80 5.53
N ILE A 83 -1.89 -3.21 4.39
CA ILE A 83 -1.98 -2.44 3.16
C ILE A 83 -2.25 -3.41 2.01
N ALA A 84 -3.17 -3.03 1.11
CA ALA A 84 -3.46 -3.81 -0.09
C ALA A 84 -3.08 -3.01 -1.32
N VAL A 85 -2.54 -3.70 -2.32
CA VAL A 85 -2.15 -3.11 -3.59
C VAL A 85 -2.94 -3.82 -4.69
N THR A 86 -3.61 -3.06 -5.56
CA THR A 86 -4.39 -3.62 -6.66
C THR A 86 -3.91 -3.08 -7.99
N THR A 87 -4.07 -3.88 -9.02
CA THR A 87 -3.67 -3.57 -10.40
C THR A 87 -4.75 -4.03 -11.35
N PRO A 88 -4.75 -3.54 -12.62
CA PRO A 88 -5.72 -4.01 -13.59
C PRO A 88 -5.53 -5.52 -13.82
N GLU A 89 -6.65 -6.24 -13.82
CA GLU A 89 -6.68 -7.69 -14.08
C GLU A 89 -5.74 -8.48 -13.15
N ASP A 90 -5.51 -7.92 -11.96
CA ASP A 90 -4.66 -8.56 -10.93
C ASP A 90 -3.27 -8.92 -11.45
N VAL A 91 -2.68 -8.03 -12.25
CA VAL A 91 -1.30 -8.21 -12.70
C VAL A 91 -0.37 -8.19 -11.48
N ALA A 92 0.62 -9.06 -11.48
CA ALA A 92 1.56 -9.17 -10.37
C ALA A 92 2.28 -7.85 -10.12
N CYS A 93 2.24 -7.38 -8.88
CA CYS A 93 2.85 -6.11 -8.50
C CYS A 93 3.05 -6.06 -6.98
N SER A 94 4.29 -6.24 -6.55
CA SER A 94 4.64 -6.05 -5.14
C SER A 94 5.06 -4.60 -4.93
N PRO A 95 5.01 -4.08 -3.70
CA PRO A 95 5.48 -2.72 -3.43
C PRO A 95 6.95 -2.57 -3.79
N CYS A 96 7.33 -1.44 -4.40
CA CYS A 96 8.72 -1.17 -4.70
C CYS A 96 9.51 -0.94 -3.41
N GLY A 97 10.85 -0.90 -3.53
CA GLY A 97 11.70 -0.75 -2.35
C GLY A 97 11.42 0.52 -1.56
N ALA A 98 11.20 1.64 -2.25
CA ALA A 98 10.88 2.90 -1.58
C ALA A 98 9.57 2.79 -0.80
N CYS A 99 8.55 2.17 -1.37
CA CYS A 99 7.28 1.98 -0.69
C CYS A 99 7.43 1.06 0.52
N ARG A 100 8.28 0.03 0.42
CA ARG A 100 8.52 -0.88 1.55
C ARG A 100 9.13 -0.13 2.73
N GLN A 101 10.06 0.77 2.47
CA GLN A 101 10.66 1.57 3.54
C GLN A 101 9.60 2.49 4.19
N VAL A 102 8.75 3.11 3.39
CA VAL A 102 7.72 4.00 3.93
C VAL A 102 6.68 3.21 4.73
N ILE A 103 6.27 2.03 4.24
CA ILE A 103 5.36 1.16 4.98
C ILE A 103 6.00 0.78 6.32
N TYR A 104 7.27 0.41 6.31
CA TYR A 104 7.97 -0.01 7.52
C TYR A 104 8.03 1.12 8.55
N GLU A 105 8.20 2.36 8.11
CA GLU A 105 8.24 3.52 9.01
C GLU A 105 6.94 3.65 9.80
N PHE A 106 5.81 3.39 9.17
CA PHE A 106 4.50 3.61 9.78
C PHE A 106 3.83 2.31 10.26
N GLY A 107 4.46 1.17 10.03
CA GLY A 107 3.88 -0.10 10.47
C GLY A 107 4.87 -1.23 10.32
N SER A 108 5.82 -1.36 11.26
CA SER A 108 6.86 -2.38 11.17
C SER A 108 6.31 -3.81 11.30
N SER A 109 5.06 -3.96 11.70
CA SER A 109 4.39 -5.26 11.76
C SER A 109 3.26 -5.39 10.73
N ALA A 110 3.20 -4.47 9.77
CA ALA A 110 2.11 -4.45 8.80
C ALA A 110 2.10 -5.69 7.92
N VAL A 111 0.91 -6.11 7.56
CA VAL A 111 0.69 -7.17 6.57
C VAL A 111 0.48 -6.49 5.21
N VAL A 112 1.20 -6.96 4.20
CA VAL A 112 1.10 -6.43 2.84
C VAL A 112 0.37 -7.46 1.98
N LEU A 113 -0.75 -7.05 1.41
CA LEU A 113 -1.56 -7.88 0.54
C LEU A 113 -1.36 -7.43 -0.90
N PHE A 114 -0.81 -8.30 -1.73
CA PHE A 114 -0.52 -7.95 -3.11
C PHE A 114 -0.62 -9.18 -4.01
N ARG A 115 -0.74 -8.94 -5.30
CA ARG A 115 -0.76 -10.02 -6.27
C ARG A 115 0.67 -10.41 -6.63
N SER A 116 1.02 -11.66 -6.38
CA SER A 116 2.28 -12.23 -6.83
C SER A 116 2.06 -12.98 -8.14
N HIS A 117 3.11 -13.50 -8.72
CA HIS A 117 2.99 -14.31 -9.95
C HIS A 117 2.19 -15.58 -9.71
N GLU A 118 2.13 -16.05 -8.47
CA GLU A 118 1.47 -17.30 -8.13
C GLU A 118 0.08 -17.10 -7.51
N GLY A 119 -0.37 -15.85 -7.39
CA GLY A 119 -1.66 -15.56 -6.79
C GLY A 119 -1.54 -14.46 -5.76
N TRP A 120 -2.62 -14.23 -5.03
CA TRP A 120 -2.62 -13.25 -3.95
C TRP A 120 -1.73 -13.73 -2.81
N LYS A 121 -0.96 -12.80 -2.26
CA LYS A 121 -0.01 -13.11 -1.20
C LYS A 121 -0.17 -12.10 -0.06
N GLU A 122 -0.10 -12.62 1.18
CA GLU A 122 -0.03 -11.79 2.37
C GLU A 122 1.34 -12.01 2.98
N ALA A 123 2.11 -10.94 3.09
CA ALA A 123 3.47 -11.02 3.64
C ALA A 123 3.65 -9.92 4.67
N ARG A 124 4.45 -10.19 5.69
CA ARG A 124 4.80 -9.14 6.63
C ARG A 124 5.81 -8.21 6.01
N ILE A 125 5.68 -6.92 6.30
CA ILE A 125 6.60 -5.94 5.74
C ILE A 125 8.05 -6.25 6.11
N ARG A 126 8.29 -6.79 7.30
CA ARG A 126 9.66 -7.13 7.72
C ARG A 126 10.28 -8.21 6.85
N ASP A 127 9.47 -9.07 6.26
CA ASP A 127 9.97 -10.09 5.34
C ASP A 127 10.24 -9.52 3.95
N LEU A 128 9.59 -8.41 3.61
CA LEU A 128 9.79 -7.71 2.34
C LEU A 128 10.89 -6.66 2.43
N LEU A 129 11.34 -6.34 3.63
CA LEU A 129 12.40 -5.37 3.87
C LEU A 129 13.34 -5.91 4.96
N PRO A 130 14.11 -6.97 4.62
CA PRO A 130 15.06 -7.52 5.60
C PRO A 130 16.03 -6.44 6.06
N GLU A 131 16.33 -6.44 7.37
CA GLU A 131 17.23 -5.47 7.97
C GLU A 131 16.74 -4.04 7.81
N GLY A 132 15.41 -3.84 7.76
CA GLY A 132 14.82 -2.51 7.75
C GLY A 132 15.22 -1.74 9.00
N PHE A 133 15.28 -0.40 8.89
CA PHE A 133 15.73 0.40 10.02
C PHE A 133 14.80 1.57 10.30
N LEU A 134 14.83 2.00 11.55
CA LEU A 134 14.16 3.21 12.03
C LEU A 134 15.18 4.02 12.79
N LEU A 135 15.03 5.34 12.76
CA LEU A 135 15.94 6.21 13.50
C LEU A 135 15.44 6.51 14.91
N LEU A 136 14.14 6.26 15.17
CA LEU A 136 13.55 6.53 16.48
C LEU A 136 13.24 5.26 17.22
#